data_ac6c69046d01c8ce909ded9a59ef6b2d
#
_entry.id   ac6c69046d01c8ce909ded9a59ef6b2d
#
_cell.length_a   1.000
_cell.length_b   1.000
_cell.length_c   1.000
_cell.angle_alpha   90.00
_cell.angle_beta   90.00
_cell.angle_gamma   90.00
#
_symmetry.space_group_name_H-M   'P 1'
#
loop_
_entity.id
_entity.type
_entity.pdbx_description
1 polymer ?
#
loop_
_entity_poly.entity_id
_entity_poly.type
_entity_poly.pdbx_seq_one_letter_code
_entity_poly.pdbx_strand_id
1 'polypeptide(L)'
;MTNKKQSQAKASNKVVVEKSYRTPNCSVNFNVIVDFDGEMKSLKLTKDSSVNNIMLALYKKHGTNLNPNVLAQQIRNFKGDGCKCSANCISWYKNHYRPEQNKFVSTKKKGATKQELLDRLYAVPEIKESPIGQFLPSLPLTKLQELVTNYELA
;
A
#
# COMPACT_ATOMS: atom_id res chain seq x y z
N MET A 1 -20.88 -36.92 36.36
CA MET A 1 -20.82 -36.15 35.11
C MET A 1 -19.72 -35.13 35.23
N THR A 2 -18.57 -35.43 34.71
CA THR A 2 -17.40 -34.55 34.74
C THR A 2 -17.35 -33.72 33.43
N ASN A 3 -17.69 -32.44 33.56
CA ASN A 3 -17.49 -31.49 32.48
C ASN A 3 -16.00 -31.27 32.27
N LYS A 4 -15.42 -31.94 31.29
CA LYS A 4 -14.13 -31.57 30.72
C LYS A 4 -14.30 -30.24 29.98
N LYS A 5 -13.99 -29.13 30.65
CA LYS A 5 -13.66 -27.90 29.95
C LYS A 5 -12.42 -28.15 29.10
N GLN A 6 -12.60 -28.36 27.82
CA GLN A 6 -11.54 -28.24 26.82
C GLN A 6 -11.10 -26.77 26.84
N SER A 7 -10.01 -26.48 27.50
CA SER A 7 -9.28 -25.25 27.30
C SER A 7 -8.70 -25.29 25.88
N GLN A 8 -9.36 -24.63 24.95
CA GLN A 8 -8.77 -24.34 23.67
C GLN A 8 -7.51 -23.52 23.92
N ALA A 9 -6.36 -24.15 23.80
CA ALA A 9 -5.09 -23.47 23.77
C ALA A 9 -5.15 -22.44 22.64
N LYS A 10 -5.11 -21.15 22.98
CA LYS A 10 -4.93 -20.08 22.01
C LYS A 10 -3.66 -20.40 21.24
N ALA A 11 -3.81 -20.70 19.95
CA ALA A 11 -2.68 -20.86 19.05
C ALA A 11 -1.81 -19.60 19.18
N SER A 12 -0.60 -19.75 19.72
CA SER A 12 0.29 -18.62 19.86
C SER A 12 0.66 -18.17 18.45
N ASN A 13 0.57 -16.87 18.20
CA ASN A 13 0.97 -16.25 16.92
C ASN A 13 2.51 -16.22 16.80
N LYS A 14 3.14 -17.35 17.13
CA LYS A 14 4.56 -17.60 17.05
C LYS A 14 4.83 -18.21 15.68
N VAL A 15 5.57 -17.51 14.86
CA VAL A 15 6.05 -18.05 13.60
C VAL A 15 7.32 -18.81 13.86
N VAL A 16 7.31 -20.10 13.54
CA VAL A 16 8.54 -20.88 13.43
C VAL A 16 9.32 -20.34 12.24
N VAL A 17 10.45 -19.74 12.55
CA VAL A 17 11.37 -19.26 11.53
C VAL A 17 11.81 -20.44 10.70
N GLU A 18 11.50 -20.45 9.44
CA GLU A 18 12.41 -20.90 8.40
C GLU A 18 11.77 -20.84 7.02
N LYS A 19 12.36 -20.13 6.13
CA LYS A 19 13.03 -20.64 4.93
C LYS A 19 13.44 -19.47 4.06
N SER A 20 14.73 -19.34 3.88
CA SER A 20 15.27 -18.57 2.79
C SER A 20 14.70 -19.11 1.49
N TYR A 21 13.84 -18.38 0.82
CA TYR A 21 13.46 -18.68 -0.55
C TYR A 21 14.68 -18.39 -1.43
N ARG A 22 15.44 -19.44 -1.75
CA ARG A 22 16.46 -19.39 -2.79
C ARG A 22 15.77 -19.70 -4.11
N THR A 23 15.58 -18.69 -4.93
CA THR A 23 15.49 -18.91 -6.37
C THR A 23 16.90 -18.96 -6.96
N PRO A 24 17.15 -19.66 -8.07
CA PRO A 24 18.50 -19.79 -8.65
C PRO A 24 19.18 -18.43 -8.94
N ASN A 25 18.44 -17.35 -9.03
CA ASN A 25 18.94 -16.03 -9.44
C ASN A 25 18.72 -14.92 -8.41
N CYS A 26 18.14 -15.18 -7.24
CA CYS A 26 17.91 -14.16 -6.24
C CYS A 26 17.80 -14.76 -4.83
N SER A 27 18.69 -14.37 -3.94
CA SER A 27 18.57 -14.65 -2.51
C SER A 27 18.12 -13.37 -1.81
N VAL A 28 16.83 -13.27 -1.51
CA VAL A 28 16.32 -12.18 -0.68
C VAL A 28 16.13 -12.71 0.74
N ASN A 29 16.88 -12.17 1.67
CA ASN A 29 16.70 -12.47 3.08
C ASN A 29 15.63 -11.51 3.66
N PHE A 30 14.53 -12.08 4.13
CA PHE A 30 13.50 -11.33 4.83
C PHE A 30 13.60 -11.55 6.34
N ASN A 31 13.33 -10.51 7.11
CA ASN A 31 13.17 -10.61 8.54
C ASN A 31 11.75 -11.09 8.89
N VAL A 32 11.65 -11.84 9.98
CA VAL A 32 10.39 -12.35 10.51
C VAL A 32 10.25 -11.95 11.97
N ILE A 33 9.06 -11.54 12.37
CA ILE A 33 8.75 -11.22 13.76
C ILE A 33 8.35 -12.52 14.46
N VAL A 34 9.16 -12.98 15.40
CA VAL A 34 8.96 -14.28 16.06
C VAL A 34 7.79 -14.26 17.06
N ASP A 35 7.62 -13.17 17.79
CA ASP A 35 6.52 -12.95 18.72
C ASP A 35 5.72 -11.71 18.31
N PHE A 36 4.78 -11.93 17.41
CA PHE A 36 3.98 -10.82 16.86
C PHE A 36 3.05 -10.20 17.92
N ASP A 37 2.44 -11.01 18.76
CA ASP A 37 1.52 -10.50 19.80
C ASP A 37 2.28 -9.68 20.86
N GLY A 38 3.48 -10.13 21.26
CA GLY A 38 4.37 -9.37 22.12
C GLY A 38 4.82 -8.06 21.49
N GLU A 39 5.11 -8.08 20.20
CA GLU A 39 5.47 -6.89 19.43
C GLU A 39 4.33 -5.87 19.37
N MET A 40 3.11 -6.32 19.12
CA MET A 40 1.94 -5.44 19.11
C MET A 40 1.71 -4.79 20.48
N LYS A 41 1.88 -5.52 21.57
CA LYS A 41 1.81 -4.97 22.93
C LYS A 41 2.90 -3.93 23.17
N SER A 42 4.12 -4.21 22.77
CA SER A 42 5.26 -3.29 22.90
C SER A 42 5.03 -1.99 22.15
N LEU A 43 4.39 -2.04 20.98
CA LEU A 43 4.02 -0.90 20.17
C LEU A 43 2.70 -0.23 20.59
N LYS A 44 2.05 -0.72 21.64
CA LYS A 44 0.73 -0.26 22.13
C LYS A 44 -0.37 -0.33 21.05
N LEU A 45 -0.31 -1.37 20.22
CA LEU A 45 -1.29 -1.65 19.17
C LEU A 45 -2.31 -2.68 19.67
N THR A 46 -3.55 -2.51 19.24
CA THR A 46 -4.68 -3.38 19.57
C THR A 46 -5.28 -4.02 18.33
N LYS A 47 -6.17 -4.97 18.52
CA LYS A 47 -6.93 -5.58 17.41
C LYS A 47 -7.74 -4.57 16.61
N ASP A 48 -8.15 -3.46 17.24
CA ASP A 48 -8.91 -2.37 16.60
C ASP A 48 -8.02 -1.41 15.82
N SER A 49 -6.70 -1.48 16.01
CA SER A 49 -5.76 -0.66 15.24
C SER A 49 -5.87 -0.99 13.76
N SER A 50 -5.87 0.04 12.92
CA SER A 50 -5.90 -0.15 11.46
C SER A 50 -4.62 -0.85 10.98
N VAL A 51 -4.73 -1.61 9.88
CA VAL A 51 -3.56 -2.22 9.24
C VAL A 51 -2.51 -1.17 8.89
N ASN A 52 -2.95 0.01 8.46
CA ASN A 52 -2.07 1.15 8.18
C ASN A 52 -1.22 1.55 9.40
N ASN A 53 -1.84 1.68 10.58
CA ASN A 53 -1.12 2.04 11.81
C ASN A 53 -0.16 0.93 12.25
N ILE A 54 -0.58 -0.33 12.12
CA ILE A 54 0.28 -1.48 12.40
C ILE A 54 1.51 -1.46 11.49
N MET A 55 1.32 -1.26 10.19
CA MET A 55 2.42 -1.22 9.23
C MET A 55 3.35 -0.03 9.45
N LEU A 56 2.83 1.16 9.78
CA LEU A 56 3.66 2.32 10.12
C LEU A 56 4.56 2.06 11.33
N ALA A 57 4.00 1.51 12.40
CA ALA A 57 4.74 1.22 13.62
C ALA A 57 5.81 0.14 13.37
N LEU A 58 5.46 -0.92 12.63
CA LEU A 58 6.39 -2.00 12.30
C LEU A 58 7.54 -1.53 11.41
N TYR A 59 7.25 -0.76 10.37
CA TYR A 59 8.28 -0.25 9.47
C TYR A 59 9.19 0.80 10.13
N LYS A 60 8.63 1.60 11.03
CA LYS A 60 9.45 2.53 11.82
C LYS A 60 10.45 1.79 12.71
N LYS A 61 10.06 0.66 13.31
CA LYS A 61 10.90 -0.11 14.23
C LYS A 61 11.84 -1.08 13.53
N HIS A 62 11.35 -1.82 12.53
CA HIS A 62 12.06 -2.95 11.92
C HIS A 62 12.53 -2.67 10.48
N GLY A 63 12.11 -1.57 9.88
CA GLY A 63 12.32 -1.32 8.46
C GLY A 63 11.36 -2.11 7.56
N THR A 64 11.56 -2.01 6.26
CA THR A 64 10.64 -2.57 5.25
C THR A 64 10.98 -3.99 4.81
N ASN A 65 12.08 -4.57 5.33
CA ASN A 65 12.55 -5.89 4.92
C ASN A 65 11.90 -7.04 5.70
N LEU A 66 10.59 -6.99 5.86
CA LEU A 66 9.79 -8.02 6.52
C LEU A 66 9.16 -8.94 5.46
N ASN A 67 9.04 -10.25 5.80
CA ASN A 67 8.44 -11.23 4.90
C ASN A 67 6.95 -10.94 4.69
N PRO A 68 6.49 -10.62 3.46
CA PRO A 68 5.12 -10.18 3.22
C PRO A 68 4.07 -11.27 3.52
N ASN A 69 4.39 -12.53 3.21
CA ASN A 69 3.45 -13.64 3.42
C ASN A 69 3.24 -13.92 4.90
N VAL A 70 4.34 -14.00 5.64
CA VAL A 70 4.31 -14.23 7.09
C VAL A 70 3.63 -13.06 7.79
N LEU A 71 3.99 -11.84 7.46
CA LEU A 71 3.44 -10.64 8.10
C LEU A 71 1.93 -10.50 7.84
N ALA A 72 1.48 -10.76 6.62
CA ALA A 72 0.06 -10.73 6.29
C ALA A 72 -0.73 -11.78 7.12
N GLN A 73 -0.18 -12.97 7.29
CA GLN A 73 -0.78 -14.01 8.11
C GLN A 73 -0.81 -13.62 9.59
N GLN A 74 0.28 -13.07 10.11
CA GLN A 74 0.36 -12.61 11.49
C GLN A 74 -0.66 -11.50 11.79
N ILE A 75 -0.82 -10.54 10.88
CA ILE A 75 -1.82 -9.47 11.02
C ILE A 75 -3.24 -10.04 11.01
N ARG A 76 -3.55 -10.98 10.10
CA ARG A 76 -4.86 -11.64 10.08
C ARG A 76 -5.15 -12.38 11.37
N ASN A 77 -4.17 -13.14 11.88
CA ASN A 77 -4.32 -13.88 13.13
C ASN A 77 -4.53 -12.94 14.32
N PHE A 78 -3.83 -11.82 14.33
CA PHE A 78 -3.93 -10.81 15.40
C PHE A 78 -5.26 -10.08 15.40
N LYS A 79 -5.71 -9.61 14.23
CA LYS A 79 -6.97 -8.86 14.09
C LYS A 79 -8.21 -9.77 14.14
N GLY A 80 -8.07 -11.02 13.79
CA GLY A 80 -9.15 -12.01 13.75
C GLY A 80 -9.97 -11.95 12.45
N ASP A 81 -11.17 -12.54 12.54
CA ASP A 81 -12.06 -12.69 11.40
C ASP A 81 -12.43 -11.34 10.77
N GLY A 82 -12.48 -11.32 9.44
CA GLY A 82 -12.81 -10.13 8.67
C GLY A 82 -11.60 -9.29 8.21
N CYS A 83 -10.40 -9.55 8.73
CA CYS A 83 -9.20 -8.88 8.23
C CYS A 83 -8.75 -9.47 6.87
N LYS A 84 -8.79 -8.64 5.83
CA LYS A 84 -8.43 -9.03 4.45
C LYS A 84 -6.98 -8.68 4.07
N CYS A 85 -6.08 -8.58 5.04
CA CYS A 85 -4.68 -8.30 4.76
C CYS A 85 -4.04 -9.46 3.97
N SER A 86 -3.42 -9.14 2.85
CA SER A 86 -2.72 -10.10 1.98
C SER A 86 -1.26 -9.72 1.79
N ALA A 87 -0.46 -10.62 1.26
CA ALA A 87 0.93 -10.34 0.90
C ALA A 87 1.05 -9.17 -0.09
N ASN A 88 0.11 -9.05 -1.03
CA ASN A 88 0.05 -7.92 -1.97
C ASN A 88 -0.22 -6.60 -1.25
N CYS A 89 -1.07 -6.62 -0.22
CA CYS A 89 -1.32 -5.46 0.64
C CYS A 89 -0.03 -5.02 1.34
N ILE A 90 0.73 -5.96 1.92
CA ILE A 90 2.01 -5.67 2.55
C ILE A 90 3.03 -5.12 1.54
N SER A 91 3.10 -5.70 0.35
CA SER A 91 3.98 -5.20 -0.72
C SER A 91 3.62 -3.78 -1.15
N TRP A 92 2.33 -3.46 -1.18
CA TRP A 92 1.88 -2.08 -1.42
C TRP A 92 2.42 -1.12 -0.35
N TYR A 93 2.27 -1.45 0.93
CA TYR A 93 2.83 -0.64 2.02
C TYR A 93 4.34 -0.47 1.91
N LYS A 94 5.07 -1.54 1.59
CA LYS A 94 6.52 -1.49 1.40
C LYS A 94 6.92 -0.49 0.32
N ASN A 95 6.24 -0.50 -0.81
CA ASN A 95 6.56 0.36 -1.96
C ASN A 95 6.20 1.84 -1.74
N HIS A 96 5.25 2.09 -0.84
CA HIS A 96 4.72 3.44 -0.59
C HIS A 96 5.21 4.06 0.72
N TYR A 97 5.97 3.32 1.52
CA TYR A 97 6.53 3.83 2.77
C TYR A 97 7.63 4.86 2.52
N ARG A 98 7.53 5.98 3.21
CA ARG A 98 8.54 7.05 3.23
C ARG A 98 9.07 7.22 4.65
N PRO A 99 10.28 6.70 4.94
CA PRO A 99 10.86 6.72 6.28
C PRO A 99 11.04 8.13 6.83
N GLU A 100 11.39 9.10 5.97
CA GLU A 100 11.63 10.50 6.37
C GLU A 100 10.38 11.16 6.96
N GLN A 101 9.22 10.74 6.54
CA GLN A 101 7.93 11.30 6.95
C GLN A 101 7.11 10.32 7.80
N ASN A 102 7.59 9.09 7.96
CA ASN A 102 6.88 7.99 8.61
C ASN A 102 5.42 7.89 8.16
N LYS A 103 5.20 7.89 6.84
CA LYS A 103 3.87 7.77 6.23
C LYS A 103 3.91 6.97 4.94
N PHE A 104 2.74 6.53 4.48
CA PHE A 104 2.56 5.95 3.16
C PHE A 104 2.11 7.02 2.18
N VAL A 105 2.79 7.10 1.04
CA VAL A 105 2.47 8.05 -0.03
C VAL A 105 1.99 7.26 -1.23
N SER A 106 0.74 7.45 -1.62
CA SER A 106 0.23 6.88 -2.87
C SER A 106 0.94 7.57 -4.04
N THR A 107 1.66 6.80 -4.84
CA THR A 107 2.28 7.28 -6.07
C THR A 107 1.29 7.35 -7.25
N LYS A 108 0.01 7.14 -7.01
CA LYS A 108 -0.96 7.53 -8.02
C LYS A 108 -0.79 9.04 -8.22
N LYS A 109 0.00 9.41 -9.24
CA LYS A 109 -0.21 10.69 -9.88
C LYS A 109 -1.70 10.71 -10.16
N LYS A 110 -2.46 11.58 -9.50
CA LYS A 110 -3.78 11.92 -9.99
C LYS A 110 -3.53 12.37 -11.42
N GLY A 111 -3.89 11.54 -12.38
CA GLY A 111 -3.90 11.99 -13.76
C GLY A 111 -4.71 13.28 -13.76
N ALA A 112 -4.23 14.29 -14.46
CA ALA A 112 -4.95 15.55 -14.54
C ALA A 112 -6.40 15.26 -14.91
N THR A 113 -7.34 15.86 -14.22
CA THR A 113 -8.76 15.72 -14.52
C THR A 113 -9.03 16.33 -15.90
N LYS A 114 -10.10 15.88 -16.55
CA LYS A 114 -10.50 16.45 -17.85
C LYS A 114 -10.61 17.98 -17.77
N GLN A 115 -11.14 18.51 -16.67
CA GLN A 115 -11.28 19.94 -16.46
C GLN A 115 -9.92 20.65 -16.38
N GLU A 116 -8.97 20.08 -15.62
CA GLU A 116 -7.61 20.64 -15.52
C GLU A 116 -6.89 20.67 -16.87
N LEU A 117 -7.07 19.63 -17.70
CA LEU A 117 -6.51 19.61 -19.04
C LEU A 117 -7.14 20.65 -19.96
N LEU A 118 -8.45 20.82 -19.87
CA LEU A 118 -9.18 21.85 -20.62
C LEU A 118 -8.71 23.26 -20.19
N ASP A 119 -8.56 23.51 -18.90
CA ASP A 119 -8.12 24.80 -18.39
C ASP A 119 -6.70 25.14 -18.89
N ARG A 120 -5.80 24.16 -18.93
CA ARG A 120 -4.46 24.32 -19.50
C ARG A 120 -4.48 24.63 -21.00
N LEU A 121 -5.30 23.93 -21.76
CA LEU A 121 -5.43 24.16 -23.21
C LEU A 121 -6.05 25.52 -23.51
N TYR A 122 -7.07 25.94 -22.74
CA TYR A 122 -7.67 27.28 -22.93
C TYR A 122 -6.76 28.43 -22.48
N ALA A 123 -5.73 28.15 -21.69
CA ALA A 123 -4.71 29.13 -21.36
C ALA A 123 -3.82 29.49 -22.57
N VAL A 124 -3.81 28.64 -23.63
CA VAL A 124 -3.10 28.91 -24.87
C VAL A 124 -4.01 29.74 -25.79
N PRO A 125 -3.67 31.01 -26.10
CA PRO A 125 -4.55 31.88 -26.91
C PRO A 125 -4.86 31.31 -28.29
N GLU A 126 -3.90 30.68 -28.93
CA GLU A 126 -4.03 30.06 -30.27
C GLU A 126 -5.09 28.96 -30.29
N ILE A 127 -5.24 28.20 -29.22
CA ILE A 127 -6.26 27.15 -29.10
C ILE A 127 -7.62 27.76 -28.81
N LYS A 128 -7.67 28.75 -27.92
CA LYS A 128 -8.92 29.40 -27.51
C LYS A 128 -9.63 30.08 -28.65
N GLU A 129 -8.86 30.70 -29.54
CA GLU A 129 -9.38 31.43 -30.69
C GLU A 129 -9.62 30.55 -31.92
N SER A 130 -9.13 29.30 -31.91
CA SER A 130 -9.28 28.35 -33.00
C SER A 130 -10.61 27.58 -32.94
N PRO A 131 -11.12 27.10 -34.10
CA PRO A 131 -12.29 26.22 -34.13
C PRO A 131 -12.12 24.96 -33.29
N ILE A 132 -10.88 24.50 -33.05
CA ILE A 132 -10.54 23.34 -32.23
C ILE A 132 -10.97 23.55 -30.78
N GLY A 133 -10.88 24.78 -30.25
CA GLY A 133 -11.28 25.12 -28.89
C GLY A 133 -12.73 24.76 -28.58
N GLN A 134 -13.62 24.81 -29.55
CA GLN A 134 -15.03 24.45 -29.36
C GLN A 134 -15.27 22.96 -29.25
N PHE A 135 -14.36 22.13 -29.79
CA PHE A 135 -14.46 20.66 -29.77
C PHE A 135 -13.72 20.01 -28.61
N LEU A 136 -12.88 20.75 -27.90
CA LEU A 136 -12.08 20.21 -26.80
C LEU A 136 -12.93 19.48 -25.73
N PRO A 137 -14.08 19.98 -25.27
CA PRO A 137 -14.89 19.30 -24.27
C PRO A 137 -15.43 17.94 -24.74
N SER A 138 -15.56 17.72 -26.05
CA SER A 138 -16.03 16.47 -26.63
C SER A 138 -14.94 15.42 -26.81
N LEU A 139 -13.67 15.81 -26.68
CA LEU A 139 -12.55 14.89 -26.85
C LEU A 139 -12.39 13.94 -25.65
N PRO A 140 -11.94 12.70 -25.88
CA PRO A 140 -11.60 11.78 -24.81
C PRO A 140 -10.36 12.26 -24.06
N LEU A 141 -10.24 11.84 -22.79
CA LEU A 141 -9.16 12.24 -21.89
C LEU A 141 -7.76 12.01 -22.47
N THR A 142 -7.57 10.89 -23.18
CA THR A 142 -6.30 10.54 -23.82
C THR A 142 -5.87 11.54 -24.87
N LYS A 143 -6.82 12.03 -25.69
CA LYS A 143 -6.53 13.04 -26.70
C LYS A 143 -6.23 14.41 -26.12
N LEU A 144 -6.88 14.77 -25.02
CA LEU A 144 -6.57 15.99 -24.28
C LEU A 144 -5.16 15.94 -23.67
N GLN A 145 -4.75 14.78 -23.14
CA GLN A 145 -3.40 14.58 -22.63
C GLN A 145 -2.33 14.70 -23.73
N GLU A 146 -2.58 14.12 -24.91
CA GLU A 146 -1.68 14.25 -26.06
C GLU A 146 -1.54 15.72 -26.49
N LEU A 147 -2.64 16.46 -26.55
CA LEU A 147 -2.62 17.88 -26.92
C LEU A 147 -1.83 18.71 -25.91
N VAL A 148 -2.07 18.52 -24.61
CA VAL A 148 -1.31 19.23 -23.56
C VAL A 148 0.18 18.93 -23.68
N THR A 149 0.55 17.67 -23.88
CA THR A 149 1.95 17.28 -24.03
C THR A 149 2.59 17.94 -25.25
N ASN A 150 1.89 18.01 -26.37
CA ASN A 150 2.39 18.63 -27.59
C ASN A 150 2.59 20.15 -27.45
N TYR A 151 1.74 20.82 -26.68
CA TYR A 151 1.84 22.25 -26.45
C TYR A 151 2.78 22.65 -25.33
N GLU A 152 2.97 21.80 -24.31
CA GLU A 152 3.93 22.02 -23.22
C GLU A 152 5.38 21.76 -23.68
N LEU A 153 5.59 20.97 -24.73
CA LEU A 153 6.90 20.68 -25.31
C LEU A 153 7.33 21.68 -26.39
N ALA A 154 6.44 22.53 -26.77
CA ALA A 154 6.74 23.64 -27.67
C ALA A 154 7.07 24.89 -26.85
#